data_1db6ca1d43439d5658905ec5ac149e1e
#
_entry.id   1db6ca1d43439d5658905ec5ac149e1e
#
_cell.length_a   1.000
_cell.length_b   1.000
_cell.length_c   1.000
_cell.angle_alpha   90.00
_cell.angle_beta   90.00
_cell.angle_gamma   90.00
#
_symmetry.space_group_name_H-M   'P 1'
#
loop_
_entity.id
_entity.type
_entity.pdbx_description
1 polymer ?
#
loop_
_entity_poly.entity_id
_entity_poly.type
_entity_poly.pdbx_seq_one_letter_code
_entity_poly.pdbx_strand_id
1 'polypeptide(L)'
;DRVLTEKDLPKSPYILNVWASWCITCKIEHPFLLQMAKAGVPIVGVNYKDEPKDALRYLNDNQDPFALNVQDVDGSYGIELGLTGAPESFIVDSRGAVRQHIIGEINEERYNKQVLPCMTALRNNADESQVKEVCQ
;
A
#
# COMPACT_ATOMS: atom_id res chain seq x y z
N ASP A 1 10.00 -4.84 -18.79
CA ASP A 1 9.83 -3.47 -18.27
C ASP A 1 8.64 -2.81 -18.94
N ARG A 2 7.59 -2.67 -18.19
CA ARG A 2 6.34 -2.13 -18.67
C ARG A 2 6.13 -0.72 -18.11
N VAL A 3 5.73 0.20 -18.97
CA VAL A 3 5.33 1.53 -18.51
C VAL A 3 3.94 1.42 -17.90
N LEU A 4 3.83 1.80 -16.63
CA LEU A 4 2.56 1.76 -15.92
C LEU A 4 1.86 3.10 -16.03
N THR A 5 0.55 3.05 -16.17
CA THR A 5 -0.30 4.24 -16.20
C THR A 5 -1.41 4.09 -15.16
N GLU A 6 -2.16 5.14 -14.96
CA GLU A 6 -3.33 5.11 -14.07
C GLU A 6 -4.34 4.03 -14.44
N LYS A 7 -4.33 3.55 -15.70
CA LYS A 7 -5.20 2.48 -16.14
C LYS A 7 -4.84 1.14 -15.52
N ASP A 8 -3.61 0.99 -15.05
CA ASP A 8 -3.13 -0.24 -14.43
C ASP A 8 -3.51 -0.33 -12.95
N LEU A 9 -3.94 0.77 -12.35
CA LEU A 9 -4.33 0.81 -10.94
C LEU A 9 -5.69 0.13 -10.73
N PRO A 10 -5.92 -0.44 -9.54
CA PRO A 10 -7.23 -1.01 -9.24
C PRO A 10 -8.34 0.02 -9.37
N LYS A 11 -9.52 -0.43 -9.79
CA LYS A 11 -10.70 0.43 -9.91
C LYS A 11 -11.55 0.45 -8.64
N SER A 12 -11.20 -0.37 -7.67
CA SER A 12 -11.80 -0.39 -6.34
C SER A 12 -10.85 0.28 -5.36
N PRO A 13 -11.29 0.58 -4.14
CA PRO A 13 -10.36 1.07 -3.10
C PRO A 13 -9.21 0.10 -2.89
N TYR A 14 -8.01 0.61 -2.69
CA TYR A 14 -6.83 -0.22 -2.51
C TYR A 14 -5.87 0.42 -1.52
N ILE A 15 -4.92 -0.41 -1.07
CA ILE A 15 -3.83 0.04 -0.21
C ILE A 15 -2.60 0.23 -1.08
N LEU A 16 -1.97 1.40 -0.98
CA LEU A 16 -0.69 1.66 -1.60
C LEU A 16 0.35 1.54 -0.50
N ASN A 17 1.23 0.55 -0.61
CA ASN A 17 2.22 0.22 0.42
C ASN A 17 3.62 0.54 -0.07
N VAL A 18 4.32 1.39 0.66
CA VAL A 18 5.71 1.74 0.36
C VAL A 18 6.62 0.80 1.13
N TRP A 19 7.50 0.12 0.42
CA TRP A 19 8.35 -0.92 0.99
C TRP A 19 9.72 -0.93 0.35
N ALA A 20 10.65 -1.67 0.96
CA ALA A 20 11.97 -1.86 0.40
C ALA A 20 12.57 -3.16 0.94
N SER A 21 13.42 -3.80 0.16
CA SER A 21 14.10 -5.02 0.59
C SER A 21 15.10 -4.76 1.72
N TRP A 22 15.60 -3.53 1.84
CA TRP A 22 16.53 -3.15 2.91
C TRP A 22 15.82 -2.77 4.21
N CYS A 23 14.51 -2.74 4.23
CA CYS A 23 13.72 -2.23 5.36
C CYS A 23 13.30 -3.36 6.28
N ILE A 24 13.83 -3.39 7.50
CA ILE A 24 13.55 -4.45 8.48
C ILE A 24 12.07 -4.46 8.88
N THR A 25 11.50 -3.30 9.15
CA THR A 25 10.10 -3.20 9.55
C THR A 25 9.15 -3.62 8.42
N CYS A 26 9.55 -3.39 7.17
CA CYS A 26 8.78 -3.88 6.02
C CYS A 26 8.74 -5.41 6.00
N LYS A 27 9.85 -6.06 6.39
CA LYS A 27 9.91 -7.52 6.47
C LYS A 27 9.00 -8.07 7.57
N ILE A 28 8.90 -7.34 8.67
CA ILE A 28 7.99 -7.70 9.77
C ILE A 28 6.54 -7.59 9.32
N GLU A 29 6.22 -6.57 8.52
CA GLU A 29 4.89 -6.33 8.00
C GLU A 29 4.48 -7.34 6.91
N HIS A 30 5.44 -7.84 6.17
CA HIS A 30 5.20 -8.63 4.94
C HIS A 30 4.21 -9.80 5.12
N PRO A 31 4.32 -10.63 6.17
CA PRO A 31 3.35 -11.73 6.34
C PRO A 31 1.91 -11.24 6.46
N PHE A 32 1.71 -10.08 7.06
CA PHE A 32 0.36 -9.53 7.18
C PHE A 32 -0.16 -9.00 5.84
N LEU A 33 0.71 -8.39 5.04
CA LEU A 33 0.34 -7.98 3.67
C LEU A 33 -0.11 -9.19 2.86
N LEU A 34 0.57 -10.33 3.02
CA LEU A 34 0.17 -11.57 2.35
C LEU A 34 -1.22 -12.03 2.80
N GLN A 35 -1.51 -11.94 4.10
CA GLN A 35 -2.84 -12.29 4.62
C GLN A 35 -3.92 -11.40 4.03
N MET A 36 -3.68 -10.08 3.99
CA MET A 36 -4.63 -9.15 3.39
C MET A 36 -4.88 -9.45 1.91
N ALA A 37 -3.82 -9.70 1.18
CA ALA A 37 -3.91 -10.01 -0.25
C ALA A 37 -4.74 -11.28 -0.48
N LYS A 38 -4.51 -12.31 0.32
CA LYS A 38 -5.28 -13.57 0.24
C LYS A 38 -6.75 -13.36 0.58
N ALA A 39 -7.05 -12.39 1.43
CA ALA A 39 -8.42 -12.06 1.78
C ALA A 39 -9.10 -11.17 0.73
N GLY A 40 -8.40 -10.85 -0.36
CA GLY A 40 -8.96 -10.09 -1.47
C GLY A 40 -8.74 -8.59 -1.41
N VAL A 41 -7.90 -8.10 -0.50
CA VAL A 41 -7.58 -6.68 -0.41
C VAL A 41 -6.57 -6.33 -1.50
N PRO A 42 -6.90 -5.42 -2.43
CA PRO A 42 -5.93 -5.02 -3.45
C PRO A 42 -4.81 -4.19 -2.84
N ILE A 43 -3.56 -4.58 -3.08
CA ILE A 43 -2.40 -3.86 -2.58
C ILE A 43 -1.49 -3.51 -3.75
N VAL A 44 -1.16 -2.23 -3.87
CA VAL A 44 -0.19 -1.73 -4.85
C VAL A 44 1.08 -1.40 -4.09
N GLY A 45 2.20 -1.98 -4.51
CA GLY A 45 3.48 -1.73 -3.88
C GLY A 45 4.22 -0.59 -4.56
N VAL A 46 4.89 0.25 -3.76
CA VAL A 46 5.86 1.20 -4.25
C VAL A 46 7.20 0.82 -3.64
N ASN A 47 8.09 0.30 -4.47
CA ASN A 47 9.43 -0.13 -4.05
C ASN A 47 10.34 1.09 -3.97
N TYR A 48 10.65 1.52 -2.76
CA TYR A 48 11.24 2.82 -2.47
C TYR A 48 12.75 2.72 -2.30
N LYS A 49 13.49 3.47 -3.13
CA LYS A 49 14.95 3.58 -3.06
C LYS A 49 15.64 2.23 -2.92
N ASP A 50 15.32 1.31 -3.80
CA ASP A 50 15.80 -0.06 -3.72
C ASP A 50 16.40 -0.48 -5.06
N GLU A 51 17.32 -1.46 -5.01
CA GLU A 51 17.87 -2.06 -6.22
C GLU A 51 16.84 -3.03 -6.80
N PRO A 52 16.52 -2.93 -8.10
CA PRO A 52 15.55 -3.82 -8.72
C PRO A 52 15.84 -5.31 -8.48
N LYS A 53 17.11 -5.71 -8.53
CA LYS A 53 17.51 -7.11 -8.31
C LYS A 53 17.18 -7.57 -6.90
N ASP A 54 17.45 -6.73 -5.91
CA ASP A 54 17.21 -7.07 -4.51
C ASP A 54 15.72 -7.13 -4.22
N ALA A 55 14.97 -6.19 -4.77
CA ALA A 55 13.51 -6.17 -4.62
C ALA A 55 12.89 -7.43 -5.22
N LEU A 56 13.31 -7.80 -6.45
CA LEU A 56 12.78 -8.99 -7.12
C LEU A 56 13.12 -10.25 -6.34
N ARG A 57 14.36 -10.36 -5.87
CA ARG A 57 14.80 -11.52 -5.08
C ARG A 57 13.96 -11.63 -3.81
N TYR A 58 13.73 -10.50 -3.13
CA TYR A 58 12.94 -10.49 -1.91
C TYR A 58 11.53 -11.01 -2.16
N LEU A 59 10.87 -10.53 -3.20
CA LEU A 59 9.51 -10.98 -3.52
C LEU A 59 9.46 -12.44 -3.94
N ASN A 60 10.48 -12.92 -4.67
CA ASN A 60 10.56 -14.33 -5.06
C ASN A 60 10.74 -15.25 -3.84
N ASP A 61 11.55 -14.81 -2.87
CA ASP A 61 11.86 -15.63 -1.69
C ASP A 61 10.72 -15.60 -0.66
N ASN A 62 9.93 -14.54 -0.62
CA ASN A 62 8.95 -14.32 0.45
C ASN A 62 7.51 -14.23 -0.03
N GLN A 63 7.24 -14.51 -1.28
CA GLN A 63 5.95 -14.35 -1.95
C GLN A 63 5.60 -12.87 -2.16
N ASP A 64 4.83 -12.62 -3.20
CA ASP A 64 4.49 -11.27 -3.65
C ASP A 64 3.03 -10.96 -3.31
N PRO A 65 2.75 -10.04 -2.37
CA PRO A 65 1.39 -9.68 -2.03
C PRO A 65 0.80 -8.62 -2.95
N PHE A 66 1.61 -8.05 -3.85
CA PHE A 66 1.19 -6.87 -4.61
C PHE A 66 0.51 -7.25 -5.92
N ALA A 67 -0.66 -6.65 -6.16
CA ALA A 67 -1.32 -6.76 -7.46
C ALA A 67 -0.51 -6.03 -8.53
N LEU A 68 0.19 -4.99 -8.15
CA LEU A 68 1.03 -4.18 -9.00
C LEU A 68 2.16 -3.62 -8.15
N ASN A 69 3.37 -3.57 -8.68
CA ASN A 69 4.51 -3.00 -7.96
C ASN A 69 5.22 -1.98 -8.84
N VAL A 70 5.40 -0.78 -8.32
CA VAL A 70 6.04 0.33 -9.01
C VAL A 70 7.41 0.56 -8.38
N GLN A 71 8.44 0.73 -9.23
CA GLN A 71 9.78 1.02 -8.73
C GLN A 71 10.04 2.52 -8.66
N ASP A 72 10.49 2.96 -7.48
CA ASP A 72 10.84 4.34 -7.21
C ASP A 72 12.32 4.38 -6.80
N VAL A 73 13.20 4.14 -7.78
CA VAL A 73 14.62 3.91 -7.54
C VAL A 73 15.28 5.08 -6.82
N ASP A 74 15.00 6.31 -7.23
CA ASP A 74 15.60 7.51 -6.66
C ASP A 74 14.75 8.18 -5.56
N GLY A 75 13.57 7.65 -5.30
CA GLY A 75 12.68 8.19 -4.26
C GLY A 75 11.88 9.41 -4.67
N SER A 76 11.88 9.79 -5.96
CA SER A 76 11.16 10.98 -6.41
C SER A 76 9.66 10.86 -6.25
N TYR A 77 9.11 9.69 -6.50
CA TYR A 77 7.68 9.44 -6.32
C TYR A 77 7.29 9.51 -4.84
N GLY A 78 8.17 9.01 -3.98
CA GLY A 78 7.97 9.11 -2.53
C GLY A 78 7.89 10.54 -2.06
N ILE A 79 8.71 11.42 -2.62
CA ILE A 79 8.66 12.85 -2.29
C ILE A 79 7.28 13.43 -2.61
N GLU A 80 6.73 13.09 -3.76
CA GLU A 80 5.40 13.57 -4.17
C GLU A 80 4.30 13.03 -3.24
N LEU A 81 4.47 11.83 -2.71
CA LEU A 81 3.53 11.24 -1.76
C LEU A 81 3.67 11.81 -0.35
N GLY A 82 4.75 12.56 -0.08
CA GLY A 82 4.99 13.09 1.25
C GLY A 82 5.54 12.06 2.21
N LEU A 83 6.34 11.11 1.71
CA LEU A 83 6.92 10.06 2.54
C LEU A 83 7.96 10.58 3.51
N THR A 84 8.01 9.96 4.67
CA THR A 84 9.10 10.16 5.64
C THR A 84 10.02 8.95 5.71
N GLY A 85 9.63 7.82 5.11
CA GLY A 85 10.43 6.61 5.10
C GLY A 85 9.59 5.41 4.67
N ALA A 86 10.02 4.21 5.08
CA ALA A 86 9.30 2.97 4.81
C ALA A 86 9.26 2.14 6.10
N PRO A 87 8.20 1.37 6.37
CA PRO A 87 7.01 1.27 5.53
C PRO A 87 6.03 2.40 5.81
N GLU A 88 5.30 2.79 4.79
CA GLU A 88 4.16 3.68 4.91
C GLU A 88 3.08 3.16 3.98
N SER A 89 1.83 3.38 4.34
CA SER A 89 0.72 2.93 3.53
C SER A 89 -0.32 4.03 3.37
N PHE A 90 -1.00 4.00 2.23
CA PHE A 90 -2.04 4.96 1.92
C PHE A 90 -3.27 4.17 1.49
N ILE A 91 -4.45 4.59 1.96
CA ILE A 91 -5.69 4.05 1.42
C ILE A 91 -6.14 5.00 0.33
N VAL A 92 -6.35 4.45 -0.86
CA VAL A 92 -6.71 5.21 -2.06
C VAL A 92 -8.11 4.75 -2.48
N ASP A 93 -9.00 5.71 -2.75
CA ASP A 93 -10.36 5.38 -3.15
C ASP A 93 -10.44 5.02 -4.64
N SER A 94 -11.63 4.66 -5.10
CA SER A 94 -11.85 4.24 -6.49
C SER A 94 -11.61 5.35 -7.52
N ARG A 95 -11.53 6.59 -7.07
CA ARG A 95 -11.25 7.75 -7.94
C ARG A 95 -9.78 8.13 -7.93
N GLY A 96 -8.95 7.44 -7.15
CA GLY A 96 -7.53 7.73 -7.05
C GLY A 96 -7.16 8.75 -5.98
N ALA A 97 -8.08 9.13 -5.11
CA ALA A 97 -7.80 10.07 -4.03
C ALA A 97 -7.31 9.35 -2.79
N VAL A 98 -6.24 9.88 -2.17
CA VAL A 98 -5.72 9.35 -0.91
C VAL A 98 -6.67 9.76 0.21
N ARG A 99 -7.17 8.77 0.94
CA ARG A 99 -8.13 9.00 2.02
C ARG A 99 -7.56 8.75 3.41
N GLN A 100 -6.48 7.99 3.51
CA GLN A 100 -5.82 7.72 4.79
C GLN A 100 -4.34 7.52 4.58
N HIS A 101 -3.51 7.99 5.50
CA HIS A 101 -2.07 7.83 5.48
C HIS A 101 -1.64 7.17 6.77
N ILE A 102 -0.95 6.06 6.67
CA ILE A 102 -0.49 5.26 7.80
C ILE A 102 1.03 5.21 7.79
N ILE A 103 1.63 5.81 8.81
CA ILE A 103 3.08 5.79 8.98
C ILE A 103 3.46 4.58 9.82
N GLY A 104 4.44 3.81 9.36
CA GLY A 104 4.86 2.59 10.02
C GLY A 104 4.09 1.37 9.52
N GLU A 105 4.34 0.23 10.16
CA GLU A 105 3.77 -1.03 9.73
C GLU A 105 2.28 -1.16 10.04
N ILE A 106 1.59 -1.92 9.20
CA ILE A 106 0.22 -2.36 9.48
C ILE A 106 0.29 -3.75 10.08
N ASN A 107 -0.23 -3.90 11.29
CA ASN A 107 -0.43 -5.19 11.91
C ASN A 107 -1.93 -5.47 12.04
N GLU A 108 -2.29 -6.61 12.59
CA GLU A 108 -3.69 -7.00 12.69
C GLU A 108 -4.51 -5.99 13.48
N GLU A 109 -4.00 -5.52 14.61
CA GLU A 109 -4.69 -4.54 15.45
C GLU A 109 -4.93 -3.24 14.69
N ARG A 110 -3.90 -2.72 14.06
CA ARG A 110 -3.99 -1.47 13.32
C ARG A 110 -4.91 -1.60 12.11
N TYR A 111 -4.86 -2.74 11.44
CA TYR A 111 -5.75 -3.01 10.34
C TYR A 111 -7.20 -2.97 10.79
N ASN A 112 -7.53 -3.69 11.86
CA ASN A 112 -8.91 -3.77 12.35
C ASN A 112 -9.43 -2.43 12.85
N LYS A 113 -8.58 -1.62 13.48
CA LYS A 113 -8.99 -0.35 14.07
C LYS A 113 -9.01 0.82 13.10
N GLN A 114 -8.06 0.87 12.17
CA GLN A 114 -7.89 2.03 11.30
C GLN A 114 -8.19 1.73 9.82
N VAL A 115 -7.62 0.67 9.30
CA VAL A 115 -7.65 0.39 7.85
C VAL A 115 -9.00 -0.18 7.43
N LEU A 116 -9.46 -1.21 8.12
CA LEU A 116 -10.68 -1.90 7.75
C LEU A 116 -11.92 -1.00 7.78
N PRO A 117 -12.12 -0.16 8.81
CA PRO A 117 -13.27 0.75 8.79
C PRO A 117 -13.26 1.70 7.61
N CYS A 118 -12.09 2.25 7.28
CA CYS A 118 -11.93 3.15 6.13
C CYS A 118 -12.21 2.41 4.82
N MET A 119 -11.58 1.26 4.61
CA MET A 119 -11.79 0.46 3.40
C MET A 119 -13.25 0.05 3.23
N THR A 120 -13.89 -0.34 4.31
CA THR A 120 -15.30 -0.76 4.28
C THR A 120 -16.20 0.40 3.88
N ALA A 121 -15.99 1.58 4.46
CA ALA A 121 -16.76 2.76 4.10
C ALA A 121 -16.60 3.11 2.63
N LEU A 122 -15.37 3.05 2.12
CA LEU A 122 -15.10 3.34 0.71
C LEU A 122 -15.74 2.32 -0.23
N ARG A 123 -15.68 1.03 0.13
CA ARG A 123 -16.28 -0.04 -0.69
C ARG A 123 -17.79 0.08 -0.74
N ASN A 124 -18.40 0.52 0.34
CA ASN A 124 -19.84 0.65 0.46
C ASN A 124 -20.38 1.99 -0.03
N ASN A 125 -19.49 2.83 -0.58
CA ASN A 125 -19.86 4.16 -1.06
C ASN A 125 -20.57 4.98 0.02
N ALA A 126 -20.05 4.92 1.25
CA ALA A 126 -20.57 5.71 2.36
C ALA A 126 -20.46 7.20 2.04
N ASP A 127 -21.29 8.02 2.70
CA ASP A 127 -21.26 9.46 2.43
C ASP A 127 -19.93 10.06 2.91
N GLU A 128 -19.60 11.23 2.41
CA GLU A 128 -18.32 11.88 2.68
C GLU A 128 -18.11 12.16 4.16
N SER A 129 -19.16 12.48 4.89
CA SER A 129 -19.07 12.71 6.33
C SER A 129 -18.59 11.47 7.07
N GLN A 130 -19.15 10.31 6.75
CA GLN A 130 -18.77 9.04 7.35
C GLN A 130 -17.36 8.64 6.94
N VAL A 131 -17.01 8.82 5.67
CA VAL A 131 -15.66 8.51 5.18
C VAL A 131 -14.61 9.33 5.92
N LYS A 132 -14.84 10.62 6.09
CA LYS A 132 -13.90 11.47 6.84
C LYS A 132 -13.74 11.01 8.28
N GLU A 133 -14.83 10.55 8.92
CA GLU A 133 -14.78 10.09 10.29
C GLU A 133 -13.90 8.85 10.45
N VAL A 134 -14.03 7.87 9.56
CA VAL A 134 -13.33 6.58 9.70
C VAL A 134 -11.99 6.51 8.99
N CYS A 135 -11.68 7.45 8.11
CA CYS A 135 -10.44 7.47 7.33
C CYS A 135 -9.40 8.48 7.84
N GLN A 136 -9.61 9.05 8.98
CA GLN A 136 -8.63 10.00 9.55
C GLN A 136 -7.33 9.33 9.95
#